data_4d8ba863554997e7e4aa1e7b0aa7c927
#
_entry.id   4d8ba863554997e7e4aa1e7b0aa7c927
#
_cell.length_a   1.000
_cell.length_b   1.000
_cell.length_c   1.000
_cell.angle_alpha   90.00
_cell.angle_beta   90.00
_cell.angle_gamma   90.00
#
_symmetry.space_group_name_H-M   'P 1'
#
loop_
_entity.id
_entity.type
_entity.pdbx_description
1 polymer ?
#
loop_
_entity_poly.entity_id
_entity_poly.type
_entity_poly.pdbx_seq_one_letter_code
_entity_poly.pdbx_strand_id
1 'polypeptide(L)'
;MKTTGLAMGVAMLALASCAKHPAPVVEAPPAPVGHIYPTLVEVPPPTYKRTHITPAEAEQLQQAFNVIGLKSALMVAALSCNQQQSYDAFMTQFQPHILEEQHVMDAYFRRMVRYGQSSEDTFVTLLANNQSVTGIAQ
;
A
#
# COMPACT_ATOMS: atom_id res chain seq x y z
N MET A 1 28.02 67.23 11.88
CA MET A 1 28.14 66.28 10.81
C MET A 1 27.41 65.05 11.27
N LYS A 2 26.32 64.70 10.63
CA LYS A 2 25.33 63.67 11.06
C LYS A 2 25.50 62.45 10.24
N THR A 3 25.83 61.32 10.87
CA THR A 3 25.86 59.99 10.25
C THR A 3 24.53 59.29 10.44
N THR A 4 23.84 59.08 9.34
CA THR A 4 22.54 58.38 9.30
C THR A 4 22.81 56.87 9.14
N GLY A 5 22.55 56.08 10.17
CA GLY A 5 22.63 54.62 10.13
C GLY A 5 21.37 54.03 9.51
N LEU A 6 21.56 53.26 8.45
CA LEU A 6 20.52 52.52 7.75
C LEU A 6 20.34 51.17 8.47
N ALA A 7 19.22 50.98 9.19
CA ALA A 7 18.86 49.74 9.83
C ALA A 7 18.23 48.79 8.80
N MET A 8 18.95 47.72 8.46
CA MET A 8 18.51 46.68 7.55
C MET A 8 17.75 45.61 8.36
N GLY A 9 16.42 45.64 8.24
CA GLY A 9 15.55 44.68 8.90
C GLY A 9 15.61 43.31 8.21
N VAL A 10 16.17 42.35 8.92
CA VAL A 10 16.14 40.92 8.50
C VAL A 10 14.80 40.33 8.90
N ALA A 11 13.94 40.09 7.92
CA ALA A 11 12.70 39.33 8.12
C ALA A 11 13.05 37.85 8.29
N MET A 12 12.99 37.37 9.53
CA MET A 12 13.07 35.93 9.80
C MET A 12 11.75 35.27 9.40
N LEU A 13 11.79 34.53 8.30
CA LEU A 13 10.75 33.52 7.98
C LEU A 13 10.88 32.39 8.98
N ALA A 14 9.94 32.35 9.93
CA ALA A 14 9.76 31.22 10.82
C ALA A 14 9.23 30.02 9.99
N LEU A 15 10.10 29.13 9.59
CA LEU A 15 9.75 27.80 9.15
C LEU A 15 9.13 27.08 10.35
N ALA A 16 7.81 26.86 10.29
CA ALA A 16 7.12 26.00 11.23
C ALA A 16 7.69 24.60 11.09
N SER A 17 8.70 24.26 11.89
CA SER A 17 9.20 22.93 12.01
C SER A 17 8.11 22.08 12.64
N CYS A 18 7.81 20.93 12.05
CA CYS A 18 7.03 19.88 12.70
C CYS A 18 7.67 19.58 14.06
N ALA A 19 7.11 20.13 15.12
CA ALA A 19 7.58 19.88 16.46
C ALA A 19 7.40 18.39 16.73
N LYS A 20 8.52 17.66 16.91
CA LYS A 20 8.49 16.33 17.52
C LYS A 20 7.90 16.50 18.92
N HIS A 21 6.61 16.26 19.05
CA HIS A 21 6.01 16.07 20.35
C HIS A 21 6.66 14.80 20.93
N PRO A 22 7.27 14.85 22.13
CA PRO A 22 7.59 13.63 22.84
C PRO A 22 6.28 12.88 23.03
N ALA A 23 6.22 11.66 22.49
CA ALA A 23 5.04 10.83 22.64
C ALA A 23 4.74 10.69 24.13
N PRO A 24 3.50 10.97 24.57
CA PRO A 24 3.10 10.64 25.94
C PRO A 24 3.32 9.14 26.10
N VAL A 25 3.92 8.75 27.23
CA VAL A 25 4.01 7.33 27.62
C VAL A 25 2.56 6.90 27.85
N VAL A 26 1.95 6.39 26.79
CA VAL A 26 0.63 5.78 26.87
C VAL A 26 0.83 4.41 27.46
N GLU A 27 0.43 4.23 28.71
CA GLU A 27 0.25 2.92 29.32
C GLU A 27 -0.56 2.06 28.33
N ALA A 28 0.00 0.91 27.93
CA ALA A 28 -0.60 0.08 26.90
C ALA A 28 -2.04 -0.25 27.28
N PRO A 29 -3.03 0.07 26.44
CA PRO A 29 -4.41 -0.29 26.73
C PRO A 29 -4.51 -1.81 26.88
N PRO A 30 -5.37 -2.32 27.79
CA PRO A 30 -5.58 -3.76 27.92
C PRO A 30 -5.92 -4.32 26.55
N ALA A 31 -5.30 -5.45 26.19
CA ALA A 31 -5.46 -6.07 24.89
C ALA A 31 -6.95 -6.21 24.53
N PRO A 32 -7.40 -5.68 23.39
CA PRO A 32 -8.79 -5.75 23.02
C PRO A 32 -9.20 -7.22 22.88
N VAL A 33 -10.19 -7.62 23.66
CA VAL A 33 -10.81 -8.93 23.58
C VAL A 33 -11.64 -8.95 22.29
N GLY A 34 -11.12 -9.56 21.28
CA GLY A 34 -11.72 -9.62 19.95
C GLY A 34 -11.00 -8.69 18.97
N HIS A 35 -10.04 -9.26 18.24
CA HIS A 35 -9.47 -8.57 17.09
C HIS A 35 -10.54 -8.50 16.00
N ILE A 36 -11.24 -7.36 15.89
CA ILE A 36 -11.90 -7.02 14.65
C ILE A 36 -10.78 -6.64 13.70
N TYR A 37 -10.29 -7.62 12.94
CA TYR A 37 -9.40 -7.30 11.82
C TYR A 37 -10.18 -6.36 10.89
N PRO A 38 -9.61 -5.24 10.46
CA PRO A 38 -10.23 -4.44 9.43
C PRO A 38 -10.54 -5.39 8.27
N THR A 39 -11.73 -5.31 7.73
CA THR A 39 -12.14 -6.12 6.58
C THR A 39 -11.07 -5.93 5.53
N LEU A 40 -10.29 -6.98 5.26
CA LEU A 40 -9.28 -6.94 4.21
C LEU A 40 -10.00 -6.51 2.94
N VAL A 41 -9.47 -5.52 2.26
CA VAL A 41 -10.03 -5.09 0.98
C VAL A 41 -9.94 -6.30 0.06
N GLU A 42 -11.09 -6.89 -0.21
CA GLU A 42 -11.19 -8.03 -1.10
C GLU A 42 -10.90 -7.55 -2.53
N VAL A 43 -9.92 -8.16 -3.16
CA VAL A 43 -9.53 -7.87 -4.55
C VAL A 43 -10.00 -9.04 -5.41
N PRO A 44 -11.17 -8.94 -6.07
CA PRO A 44 -11.68 -10.02 -6.87
C PRO A 44 -10.83 -10.21 -8.15
N PRO A 45 -10.57 -11.47 -8.54
CA PRO A 45 -9.97 -11.76 -9.84
C PRO A 45 -10.84 -11.23 -10.97
N PRO A 46 -10.26 -10.61 -12.03
CA PRO A 46 -11.02 -10.18 -13.19
C PRO A 46 -11.63 -11.38 -13.92
N THR A 47 -12.89 -11.29 -14.31
CA THR A 47 -13.59 -12.37 -15.02
C THR A 47 -13.48 -12.26 -16.53
N TYR A 48 -13.20 -13.38 -17.19
CA TYR A 48 -13.11 -13.49 -18.64
C TYR A 48 -14.14 -14.48 -19.19
N LYS A 49 -14.68 -14.25 -20.37
CA LYS A 49 -15.79 -15.02 -20.99
C LYS A 49 -15.54 -16.54 -21.12
N ARG A 50 -14.32 -17.00 -21.03
CA ARG A 50 -13.93 -18.43 -21.15
C ARG A 50 -13.42 -19.01 -19.85
N THR A 51 -13.78 -18.42 -18.73
CA THR A 51 -13.28 -18.83 -17.44
C THR A 51 -14.04 -20.06 -16.94
N HIS A 52 -13.45 -21.23 -17.10
CA HIS A 52 -13.89 -22.39 -16.34
C HIS A 52 -12.94 -22.55 -15.16
N ILE A 53 -13.37 -22.12 -13.98
CA ILE A 53 -12.61 -22.17 -12.74
C ILE A 53 -13.38 -23.08 -11.80
N THR A 54 -12.69 -24.05 -11.23
CA THR A 54 -13.25 -24.90 -10.17
C THR A 54 -13.37 -24.11 -8.86
N PRO A 55 -14.23 -24.51 -7.91
CA PRO A 55 -14.34 -23.84 -6.62
C PRO A 55 -13.00 -23.75 -5.86
N ALA A 56 -12.17 -24.80 -5.90
CA ALA A 56 -10.86 -24.80 -5.27
C ALA A 56 -9.89 -23.81 -5.92
N GLU A 57 -9.89 -23.72 -7.25
CA GLU A 57 -9.10 -22.70 -7.98
C GLU A 57 -9.60 -21.30 -7.68
N ALA A 58 -10.91 -21.10 -7.54
CA ALA A 58 -11.48 -19.79 -7.22
C ALA A 58 -11.00 -19.29 -5.84
N GLU A 59 -10.96 -20.17 -4.85
CA GLU A 59 -10.45 -19.86 -3.52
C GLU A 59 -8.95 -19.51 -3.54
N GLN A 60 -8.14 -20.33 -4.23
CA GLN A 60 -6.71 -20.06 -4.41
C GLN A 60 -6.45 -18.73 -5.13
N LEU A 61 -7.20 -18.45 -6.19
CA LEU A 61 -7.09 -17.20 -6.92
C LEU A 61 -7.48 -16.01 -6.05
N GLN A 62 -8.58 -16.10 -5.30
CA GLN A 62 -9.00 -15.03 -4.40
C GLN A 62 -7.93 -14.73 -3.36
N GLN A 63 -7.29 -15.77 -2.79
CA GLN A 63 -6.16 -15.60 -1.88
C GLN A 63 -5.00 -14.87 -2.56
N ALA A 64 -4.58 -15.30 -3.74
CA ALA A 64 -3.49 -14.70 -4.48
C ALA A 64 -3.75 -13.22 -4.78
N PHE A 65 -4.93 -12.88 -5.28
CA PHE A 65 -5.31 -11.51 -5.58
C PHE A 65 -5.39 -10.63 -4.32
N ASN A 66 -5.84 -11.17 -3.20
CA ASN A 66 -5.86 -10.46 -1.90
C ASN A 66 -4.44 -10.17 -1.40
N VAL A 67 -3.51 -11.12 -1.51
CA VAL A 67 -2.10 -10.92 -1.10
C VAL A 67 -1.42 -9.86 -1.97
N ILE A 68 -1.61 -9.91 -3.29
CA ILE A 68 -1.07 -8.90 -4.20
C ILE A 68 -1.75 -7.54 -3.97
N GLY A 69 -3.04 -7.53 -3.68
CA GLY A 69 -3.77 -6.32 -3.29
C GLY A 69 -3.23 -5.68 -2.03
N LEU A 70 -2.95 -6.49 -1.00
CA LEU A 70 -2.34 -6.04 0.25
C LEU A 70 -0.93 -5.48 0.01
N LYS A 71 -0.08 -6.20 -0.75
CA LYS A 71 1.25 -5.72 -1.13
C LYS A 71 1.18 -4.33 -1.78
N SER A 72 0.26 -4.16 -2.74
CA SER A 72 0.06 -2.89 -3.43
C SER A 72 -0.41 -1.78 -2.48
N ALA A 73 -1.37 -2.06 -1.61
CA ALA A 73 -1.88 -1.12 -0.62
C ALA A 73 -0.80 -0.66 0.37
N LEU A 74 0.02 -1.60 0.86
CA LEU A 74 1.13 -1.29 1.75
C LEU A 74 2.20 -0.45 1.06
N MET A 75 2.48 -0.69 -0.22
CA MET A 75 3.40 0.13 -1.00
C MET A 75 2.88 1.58 -1.14
N VAL A 76 1.61 1.75 -1.49
CA VAL A 76 0.99 3.08 -1.60
C VAL A 76 1.01 3.80 -0.26
N ALA A 77 0.68 3.11 0.85
CA ALA A 77 0.75 3.67 2.21
C ALA A 77 2.17 4.08 2.58
N ALA A 78 3.14 3.23 2.32
CA ALA A 78 4.54 3.50 2.64
C ALA A 78 5.07 4.73 1.90
N LEU A 79 4.71 4.89 0.63
CA LEU A 79 5.06 6.07 -0.16
C LEU A 79 4.36 7.33 0.38
N SER A 80 3.07 7.25 0.70
CA SER A 80 2.27 8.38 1.18
C SER A 80 2.69 8.85 2.57
N CYS A 81 3.11 7.92 3.44
CA CYS A 81 3.47 8.18 4.83
C CYS A 81 5.00 8.23 5.06
N ASN A 82 5.80 8.18 4.00
CA ASN A 82 7.27 8.15 4.08
C ASN A 82 7.81 7.00 4.95
N GLN A 83 7.20 5.79 4.79
CA GLN A 83 7.49 4.58 5.56
C GLN A 83 8.10 3.45 4.71
N GLN A 84 8.91 3.79 3.73
CA GLN A 84 9.52 2.82 2.79
C GLN A 84 10.30 1.74 3.52
N GLN A 85 11.04 2.10 4.57
CA GLN A 85 11.83 1.14 5.35
C GLN A 85 10.95 0.06 6.00
N SER A 86 9.76 0.42 6.47
CA SER A 86 8.80 -0.53 7.05
C SER A 86 8.24 -1.47 5.97
N TYR A 87 8.00 -0.95 4.77
CA TYR A 87 7.58 -1.76 3.62
C TYR A 87 8.68 -2.73 3.17
N ASP A 88 9.93 -2.28 3.11
CA ASP A 88 11.06 -3.12 2.72
C ASP A 88 11.27 -4.27 3.73
N ALA A 89 11.11 -4.00 5.02
CA ALA A 89 11.16 -5.03 6.07
C ALA A 89 10.04 -6.06 5.90
N PHE A 90 8.81 -5.61 5.63
CA PHE A 90 7.67 -6.48 5.32
C PHE A 90 7.96 -7.34 4.09
N MET A 91 8.42 -6.73 2.97
CA MET A 91 8.73 -7.45 1.75
C MET A 91 9.83 -8.50 1.96
N THR A 92 10.86 -8.16 2.72
CA THR A 92 11.94 -9.11 3.04
C THR A 92 11.43 -10.32 3.84
N GLN A 93 10.56 -10.07 4.82
CA GLN A 93 10.02 -11.12 5.68
C GLN A 93 9.07 -12.07 4.95
N PHE A 94 8.22 -11.54 4.07
CA PHE A 94 7.15 -12.29 3.41
C PHE A 94 7.43 -12.61 1.94
N GLN A 95 8.61 -12.29 1.43
CA GLN A 95 8.98 -12.46 0.03
C GLN A 95 8.64 -13.84 -0.55
N PRO A 96 8.98 -14.98 0.07
CA PRO A 96 8.69 -16.28 -0.50
C PRO A 96 7.19 -16.50 -0.74
N HIS A 97 6.37 -16.15 0.25
CA HIS A 97 4.92 -16.27 0.15
C HIS A 97 4.32 -15.33 -0.91
N ILE A 98 4.78 -14.08 -0.95
CA ILE A 98 4.31 -13.10 -1.95
C ILE A 98 4.65 -13.57 -3.38
N LEU A 99 5.83 -14.16 -3.58
CA LEU A 99 6.23 -14.69 -4.89
C LEU A 99 5.39 -15.90 -5.29
N GLU A 100 5.04 -16.78 -4.35
CA GLU A 100 4.14 -17.92 -4.61
C GLU A 100 2.78 -17.43 -5.11
N GLU A 101 2.18 -16.49 -4.42
CA GLU A 101 0.89 -15.92 -4.81
C GLU A 101 0.94 -15.11 -6.11
N GLN A 102 2.06 -14.43 -6.36
CA GLN A 102 2.29 -13.76 -7.65
C GLN A 102 2.34 -14.77 -8.80
N HIS A 103 2.97 -15.93 -8.63
CA HIS A 103 3.00 -16.98 -9.65
C HIS A 103 1.59 -17.54 -9.95
N VAL A 104 0.73 -17.63 -8.94
CA VAL A 104 -0.68 -18.03 -9.14
C VAL A 104 -1.41 -17.00 -10.00
N MET A 105 -1.23 -15.71 -9.71
CA MET A 105 -1.82 -14.62 -10.49
C MET A 105 -1.27 -14.58 -11.93
N ASP A 106 0.04 -14.69 -12.12
CA ASP A 106 0.70 -14.77 -13.44
C ASP A 106 0.13 -15.93 -14.29
N ALA A 107 0.01 -17.11 -13.69
CA ALA A 107 -0.53 -18.29 -14.35
C ALA A 107 -1.98 -18.07 -14.78
N TYR A 108 -2.77 -17.41 -13.95
CA TYR A 108 -4.15 -17.04 -14.26
C TYR A 108 -4.21 -16.13 -15.50
N PHE A 109 -3.49 -15.02 -15.51
CA PHE A 109 -3.50 -14.11 -16.65
C PHE A 109 -3.00 -14.75 -17.94
N ARG A 110 -1.93 -15.54 -17.90
CA ARG A 110 -1.42 -16.28 -19.08
C ARG A 110 -2.42 -17.27 -19.66
N ARG A 111 -3.23 -17.89 -18.80
CA ARG A 111 -4.27 -18.84 -19.23
C ARG A 111 -5.49 -18.14 -19.81
N MET A 112 -5.88 -16.99 -19.25
CA MET A 112 -7.16 -16.36 -19.56
C MET A 112 -7.11 -15.42 -20.75
N VAL A 113 -5.99 -14.77 -21.01
CA VAL A 113 -5.86 -13.77 -22.07
C VAL A 113 -4.62 -13.96 -22.93
N ARG A 114 -4.74 -13.57 -24.21
CA ARG A 114 -3.64 -13.73 -25.19
C ARG A 114 -2.37 -12.95 -24.79
N TYR A 115 -2.53 -11.81 -24.14
CA TYR A 115 -1.46 -10.92 -23.69
C TYR A 115 -1.45 -10.87 -22.16
N GLY A 116 -1.31 -12.04 -21.52
CA GLY A 116 -1.44 -12.20 -20.07
C GLY A 116 -0.60 -11.21 -19.28
N GLN A 117 0.68 -11.09 -19.56
CA GLN A 117 1.57 -10.17 -18.86
C GLN A 117 1.14 -8.71 -18.96
N SER A 118 0.79 -8.23 -20.15
CA SER A 118 0.31 -6.84 -20.32
C SER A 118 -1.01 -6.59 -19.60
N SER A 119 -1.89 -7.61 -19.53
CA SER A 119 -3.15 -7.51 -18.82
C SER A 119 -2.95 -7.49 -17.31
N GLU A 120 -1.99 -8.26 -16.81
CA GLU A 120 -1.55 -8.26 -15.42
C GLU A 120 -0.95 -6.90 -15.02
N ASP A 121 0.00 -6.37 -15.80
CA ASP A 121 0.62 -5.07 -15.58
C ASP A 121 -0.46 -3.96 -15.52
N THR A 122 -1.44 -4.02 -16.44
CA THR A 122 -2.57 -3.10 -16.44
C THR A 122 -3.41 -3.23 -15.17
N PHE A 123 -3.71 -4.46 -14.75
CA PHE A 123 -4.48 -4.73 -13.54
C PHE A 123 -3.78 -4.18 -12.29
N VAL A 124 -2.49 -4.50 -12.09
CA VAL A 124 -1.71 -4.04 -10.93
C VAL A 124 -1.59 -2.50 -10.92
N THR A 125 -1.41 -1.89 -12.08
CA THR A 125 -1.37 -0.42 -12.21
C THR A 125 -2.70 0.22 -11.83
N LEU A 126 -3.81 -0.31 -12.31
CA LEU A 126 -5.15 0.20 -11.97
C LEU A 126 -5.47 0.00 -10.48
N LEU A 127 -5.05 -1.13 -9.92
CA LEU A 127 -5.20 -1.41 -8.49
C LEU A 127 -4.47 -0.38 -7.63
N ALA A 128 -3.19 -0.13 -7.92
CA ALA A 128 -2.39 0.85 -7.19
C ALA A 128 -2.95 2.28 -7.34
N ASN A 129 -3.38 2.67 -8.54
CA ASN A 129 -4.01 3.96 -8.79
C ASN A 129 -5.31 4.10 -8.00
N ASN A 130 -6.16 3.09 -7.99
CA ASN A 130 -7.40 3.12 -7.23
C ASN A 130 -7.14 3.25 -5.72
N GLN A 131 -6.19 2.49 -5.20
CA GLN A 131 -5.78 2.55 -3.80
C GLN A 131 -5.20 3.93 -3.42
N SER A 132 -4.48 4.60 -4.33
CA SER A 132 -3.93 5.93 -4.07
C SER A 132 -5.00 7.03 -4.07
N VAL A 133 -6.07 6.87 -4.85
CA VAL A 133 -7.17 7.85 -4.94
C VAL A 133 -8.20 7.66 -3.83
N THR A 134 -8.54 6.40 -3.49
CA THR A 134 -9.54 6.13 -2.44
C THR A 134 -8.98 6.39 -1.04
N GLY A 135 -7.68 6.58 -0.94
CA GLY A 135 -6.97 6.60 0.32
C GLY A 135 -6.96 5.17 0.89
N ILE A 136 -5.85 4.80 1.50
CA ILE A 136 -5.89 3.66 2.40
C ILE A 136 -6.71 4.15 3.57
N ALA A 137 -7.98 3.83 3.50
CA ALA A 137 -9.02 4.48 4.26
C ALA A 137 -8.65 4.51 5.73
N GLN A 138 -8.60 5.65 6.17
CA GLN A 138 -9.04 6.27 7.41
C GLN A 138 -9.10 5.34 8.60
#